data_0120d037452042892d98d36921f1eb9b
#
_entry.id   0120d037452042892d98d36921f1eb9b
#
_cell.length_a   1.000
_cell.length_b   1.000
_cell.length_c   1.000
_cell.angle_alpha   90.00
_cell.angle_beta   90.00
_cell.angle_gamma   90.00
#
_symmetry.space_group_name_H-M   'P 1'
#
loop_
_entity.id
_entity.type
_entity.pdbx_description
1 polymer ?
#
loop_
_entity_poly.entity_id
_entity_poly.type
_entity_poly.pdbx_seq_one_letter_code
_entity_poly.pdbx_strand_id
1 'polypeptide(L)'
;VGGAMAVNIAERHRAACTALVTIAAQAFVEPRTLDGLRAARASFAEPGALERLARYHGDKARWVLSAWLDTWLDPAFAGWSLAPALPLVTCPVLALHGELDEYGSAAHPRLIGELVGGPVSVQILAGAGHVPQREQPDDVVRRVAEFLAAPAPG
;
A
#
# COMPACT_ATOMS: atom_id res chain seq x y z
N VAL A 1 0.33 2.97 -4.27
CA VAL A 1 1.21 4.16 -4.29
C VAL A 1 1.25 4.85 -2.93
N GLY A 2 0.09 5.18 -2.30
CA GLY A 2 0.02 5.94 -1.05
C GLY A 2 0.81 5.34 0.11
N GLY A 3 0.77 4.02 0.30
CA GLY A 3 1.52 3.35 1.36
C GLY A 3 3.04 3.54 1.26
N ALA A 4 3.58 3.45 0.04
CA ALA A 4 5.00 3.71 -0.19
C ALA A 4 5.38 5.17 0.08
N MET A 5 4.52 6.11 -0.30
CA MET A 5 4.72 7.54 0.01
C MET A 5 4.72 7.77 1.53
N ALA A 6 3.80 7.15 2.27
CA ALA A 6 3.73 7.26 3.71
C ALA A 6 4.99 6.73 4.41
N VAL A 7 5.54 5.60 3.97
CA VAL A 7 6.82 5.06 4.46
C VAL A 7 7.96 6.06 4.24
N ASN A 8 8.09 6.63 3.03
CA ASN A 8 9.14 7.62 2.73
C ASN A 8 8.96 8.93 3.52
N ILE A 9 7.72 9.34 3.81
CA ILE A 9 7.46 10.50 4.68
C ILE A 9 7.89 10.18 6.12
N ALA A 10 7.52 9.03 6.65
CA ALA A 10 7.90 8.61 8.00
C ALA A 10 9.42 8.49 8.17
N GLU A 11 10.12 7.96 7.16
CA GLU A 11 11.58 7.91 7.11
C GLU A 11 12.21 9.31 7.17
N ARG A 12 11.72 10.25 6.38
CA ARG A 12 12.29 11.60 6.26
C ARG A 12 11.92 12.54 7.42
N HIS A 13 10.77 12.33 8.04
CA HIS A 13 10.21 13.20 9.08
C HIS A 13 10.00 12.47 10.40
N ARG A 14 10.99 11.67 10.82
CA ARG A 14 10.93 10.78 12.01
C ARG A 14 10.44 11.49 13.27
N ALA A 15 10.92 12.70 13.54
CA ALA A 15 10.54 13.46 14.72
C ALA A 15 9.07 13.93 14.72
N ALA A 16 8.44 14.03 13.55
CA ALA A 16 7.05 14.46 13.41
C ALA A 16 6.09 13.26 13.22
N CYS A 17 6.61 12.08 12.91
CA CYS A 17 5.80 10.89 12.69
C CYS A 17 5.65 10.10 13.99
N THR A 18 4.48 10.14 14.60
CA THR A 18 4.19 9.46 15.88
C THR A 18 3.69 8.02 15.68
N ALA A 19 3.12 7.71 14.52
CA ALA A 19 2.68 6.37 14.14
C ALA A 19 2.51 6.29 12.61
N LEU A 20 2.65 5.10 12.04
CA LEU A 20 2.42 4.81 10.63
C LEU A 20 1.43 3.67 10.48
N VAL A 21 0.36 3.89 9.71
CA VAL A 21 -0.55 2.82 9.29
C VAL A 21 -0.43 2.65 7.77
N THR A 22 -0.16 1.45 7.33
CA THR A 22 -0.20 1.09 5.91
C THR A 22 -1.30 0.08 5.65
N ILE A 23 -2.06 0.27 4.57
CA ILE A 23 -3.11 -0.66 4.12
C ILE A 23 -2.79 -1.07 2.69
N ALA A 24 -2.61 -2.35 2.45
CA ALA A 24 -2.27 -2.93 1.16
C ALA A 24 -1.06 -2.22 0.49
N ALA A 25 -0.06 -1.84 1.30
CA ALA A 25 1.13 -1.18 0.79
C ALA A 25 2.04 -2.18 0.08
N GLN A 26 2.40 -1.86 -1.15
CA GLN A 26 3.43 -2.61 -1.87
C GLN A 26 4.81 -2.14 -1.43
N ALA A 27 5.69 -3.09 -1.13
CA ALA A 27 7.04 -2.83 -0.64
C ALA A 27 8.13 -3.15 -1.68
N PHE A 28 7.78 -3.84 -2.76
CA PHE A 28 8.66 -4.18 -3.88
C PHE A 28 7.83 -4.55 -5.11
N VAL A 29 8.47 -4.86 -6.22
CA VAL A 29 7.79 -5.37 -7.43
C VAL A 29 7.87 -6.89 -7.45
N GLU A 30 6.73 -7.57 -7.60
CA GLU A 30 6.65 -9.03 -7.72
C GLU A 30 5.79 -9.43 -8.93
N PRO A 31 5.85 -10.69 -9.39
CA PRO A 31 5.04 -11.18 -10.52
C PRO A 31 3.54 -10.93 -10.35
N ARG A 32 2.99 -11.17 -9.15
CA ARG A 32 1.57 -10.90 -8.84
C ARG A 32 1.20 -9.43 -9.09
N THR A 33 2.04 -8.50 -8.67
CA THR A 33 1.84 -7.06 -8.92
C THR A 33 1.75 -6.78 -10.42
N LEU A 34 2.68 -7.32 -11.20
CA LEU A 34 2.70 -7.11 -12.66
C LEU A 34 1.48 -7.72 -13.34
N ASP A 35 1.03 -8.89 -12.90
CA ASP A 35 -0.15 -9.56 -13.46
C ASP A 35 -1.44 -8.79 -13.11
N GLY A 36 -1.60 -8.32 -11.87
CA GLY A 36 -2.69 -7.45 -11.45
C GLY A 36 -2.74 -6.15 -12.26
N LEU A 37 -1.58 -5.53 -12.51
CA LEU A 37 -1.49 -4.31 -13.32
C LEU A 37 -1.83 -4.56 -14.80
N ARG A 38 -1.44 -5.70 -15.37
CA ARG A 38 -1.83 -6.07 -16.73
C ARG A 38 -3.34 -6.28 -16.84
N ALA A 39 -3.94 -6.95 -15.85
CA ALA A 39 -5.39 -7.12 -15.77
C ALA A 39 -6.11 -5.77 -15.60
N ALA A 40 -5.59 -4.88 -14.75
CA ALA A 40 -6.11 -3.53 -14.62
C ALA A 40 -6.04 -2.75 -15.94
N ARG A 41 -4.91 -2.81 -16.65
CA ARG A 41 -4.76 -2.17 -17.97
C ARG A 41 -5.82 -2.65 -18.94
N ALA A 42 -6.08 -3.95 -19.01
CA ALA A 42 -7.14 -4.52 -19.85
C ALA A 42 -8.53 -4.03 -19.42
N SER A 43 -8.83 -4.02 -18.12
CA SER A 43 -10.11 -3.52 -17.58
C SER A 43 -10.34 -2.03 -17.88
N PHE A 44 -9.31 -1.20 -17.84
CA PHE A 44 -9.42 0.22 -18.17
C PHE A 44 -9.52 0.50 -19.68
N ALA A 45 -9.28 -0.48 -20.55
CA ALA A 45 -9.55 -0.40 -21.97
C ALA A 45 -11.05 -0.60 -22.30
N GLU A 46 -11.84 -1.15 -21.36
CA GLU A 46 -13.27 -1.36 -21.54
C GLU A 46 -14.04 -0.03 -21.58
N PRO A 47 -15.14 0.05 -22.38
CA PRO A 47 -15.97 1.25 -22.44
C PRO A 47 -16.46 1.70 -21.06
N GLY A 48 -16.39 3.00 -20.79
CA GLY A 48 -16.86 3.62 -19.55
C GLY A 48 -15.91 3.47 -18.34
N ALA A 49 -14.80 2.73 -18.47
CA ALA A 49 -13.87 2.56 -17.36
C ALA A 49 -13.10 3.85 -17.04
N LEU A 50 -12.65 4.55 -18.07
CA LEU A 50 -11.95 5.82 -17.90
C LEU A 50 -12.89 6.92 -17.39
N GLU A 51 -14.15 6.92 -17.79
CA GLU A 51 -15.18 7.86 -17.30
C GLU A 51 -15.45 7.66 -15.80
N ARG A 52 -15.44 6.41 -15.33
CA ARG A 52 -15.55 6.14 -13.88
C ARG A 52 -14.36 6.74 -13.10
N LEU A 53 -13.15 6.62 -13.65
CA LEU A 53 -11.94 7.22 -13.06
C LEU A 53 -12.00 8.76 -13.10
N ALA A 54 -12.55 9.33 -14.17
CA ALA A 54 -12.69 10.78 -14.36
C ALA A 54 -13.62 11.43 -13.31
N ARG A 55 -14.54 10.67 -12.67
CA ARG A 55 -15.35 11.18 -11.56
C ARG A 55 -14.51 11.64 -10.38
N TYR A 56 -13.31 11.08 -10.21
CA TYR A 56 -12.39 11.41 -9.10
C TYR A 56 -11.24 12.32 -9.54
N HIS A 57 -10.86 12.29 -10.83
CA HIS A 57 -9.65 12.92 -11.32
C HIS A 57 -9.91 13.96 -12.43
N GLY A 58 -11.16 14.12 -12.88
CA GLY A 58 -11.50 15.03 -13.99
C GLY A 58 -10.66 14.75 -15.23
N ASP A 59 -10.17 15.80 -15.84
CA ASP A 59 -9.35 15.73 -17.06
C ASP A 59 -8.00 15.02 -16.87
N LYS A 60 -7.56 14.86 -15.62
CA LYS A 60 -6.31 14.16 -15.27
C LYS A 60 -6.44 12.64 -15.25
N ALA A 61 -7.66 12.07 -15.41
CA ALA A 61 -7.88 10.63 -15.26
C ALA A 61 -6.95 9.78 -16.15
N ARG A 62 -6.78 10.14 -17.41
CA ARG A 62 -5.88 9.44 -18.32
C ARG A 62 -4.42 9.52 -17.87
N TRP A 63 -3.98 10.70 -17.48
CA TRP A 63 -2.62 10.90 -16.97
C TRP A 63 -2.36 10.10 -15.68
N VAL A 64 -3.30 10.10 -14.73
CA VAL A 64 -3.19 9.33 -13.48
C VAL A 64 -3.08 7.83 -13.78
N LEU A 65 -3.92 7.32 -14.69
CA LEU A 65 -3.88 5.92 -15.10
C LEU A 65 -2.53 5.54 -15.74
N SER A 66 -2.06 6.36 -16.69
CA SER A 66 -0.76 6.14 -17.35
C SER A 66 0.40 6.23 -16.35
N ALA A 67 0.42 7.25 -15.50
CA ALA A 67 1.46 7.42 -14.48
C ALA A 67 1.55 6.21 -13.53
N TRP A 68 0.42 5.60 -13.20
CA TRP A 68 0.40 4.38 -12.40
C TRP A 68 0.88 3.17 -13.21
N LEU A 69 0.19 2.83 -14.30
CA LEU A 69 0.44 1.60 -15.06
C LEU A 69 1.81 1.59 -15.74
N ASP A 70 2.19 2.70 -16.39
CA ASP A 70 3.43 2.75 -17.17
C ASP A 70 4.66 2.74 -16.26
N THR A 71 4.60 3.39 -15.10
CA THR A 71 5.69 3.33 -14.12
C THR A 71 5.90 1.91 -13.59
N TRP A 72 4.84 1.27 -13.13
CA TRP A 72 4.95 -0.06 -12.48
C TRP A 72 5.26 -1.18 -13.48
N LEU A 73 4.88 -1.04 -14.74
CA LEU A 73 5.14 -2.01 -15.80
C LEU A 73 6.44 -1.74 -16.56
N ASP A 74 7.13 -0.64 -16.26
CA ASP A 74 8.45 -0.34 -16.83
C ASP A 74 9.49 -1.33 -16.28
N PRO A 75 10.24 -2.04 -17.15
CA PRO A 75 11.35 -2.90 -16.72
C PRO A 75 12.38 -2.18 -15.85
N ALA A 76 12.60 -0.88 -16.05
CA ALA A 76 13.50 -0.08 -15.22
C ALA A 76 13.01 0.05 -13.75
N PHE A 77 11.72 -0.11 -13.52
CA PHE A 77 11.13 -0.07 -12.17
C PHE A 77 11.12 -1.44 -11.47
N ALA A 78 11.48 -2.53 -12.17
CA ALA A 78 11.41 -3.90 -11.64
C ALA A 78 12.23 -4.11 -10.36
N GLY A 79 13.32 -3.36 -10.17
CA GLY A 79 14.16 -3.40 -8.98
C GLY A 79 13.72 -2.50 -7.83
N TRP A 80 12.58 -1.79 -7.96
CA TRP A 80 12.11 -0.89 -6.91
C TRP A 80 11.71 -1.63 -5.64
N SER A 81 12.14 -1.09 -4.47
CA SER A 81 11.80 -1.63 -3.16
C SER A 81 11.82 -0.55 -2.08
N LEU A 82 11.01 -0.74 -1.04
CA LEU A 82 11.05 0.05 0.20
C LEU A 82 12.14 -0.41 1.17
N ALA A 83 12.80 -1.53 0.91
CA ALA A 83 13.81 -2.09 1.82
C ALA A 83 14.85 -1.09 2.33
N PRO A 84 15.37 -0.13 1.53
CA PRO A 84 16.32 0.86 2.03
C PRO A 84 15.71 1.89 3.00
N ALA A 85 14.40 2.19 2.88
CA ALA A 85 13.72 3.19 3.70
C ALA A 85 13.19 2.62 5.02
N LEU A 86 12.74 1.36 5.03
CA LEU A 86 12.07 0.73 6.17
C LEU A 86 12.88 0.74 7.47
N PRO A 87 14.20 0.46 7.52
CA PRO A 87 14.97 0.51 8.77
C PRO A 87 15.02 1.91 9.40
N LEU A 88 14.75 2.94 8.63
CA LEU A 88 14.77 4.32 9.07
C LEU A 88 13.42 4.81 9.62
N VAL A 89 12.35 4.01 9.49
CA VAL A 89 11.04 4.26 10.12
C VAL A 89 11.08 3.76 11.54
N THR A 90 11.13 4.67 12.50
CA THR A 90 11.32 4.36 13.93
C THR A 90 10.05 4.52 14.78
N CYS A 91 8.99 5.13 14.24
CA CYS A 91 7.69 5.19 14.91
C CYS A 91 7.00 3.82 14.89
N PRO A 92 6.01 3.57 15.79
CA PRO A 92 5.17 2.39 15.71
C PRO A 92 4.48 2.25 14.34
N VAL A 93 4.44 1.02 13.82
CA VAL A 93 3.84 0.71 12.51
C VAL A 93 2.76 -0.35 12.62
N LEU A 94 1.60 -0.10 11.98
CA LEU A 94 0.58 -1.09 11.70
C LEU A 94 0.54 -1.36 10.19
N ALA A 95 0.87 -2.58 9.78
CA ALA A 95 0.80 -3.01 8.39
C ALA A 95 -0.40 -3.95 8.18
N LEU A 96 -1.48 -3.43 7.60
CA LEU A 96 -2.68 -4.19 7.23
C LEU A 96 -2.59 -4.63 5.77
N HIS A 97 -3.01 -5.86 5.47
CA HIS A 97 -3.00 -6.39 4.11
C HIS A 97 -4.12 -7.39 3.90
N GLY A 98 -4.79 -7.34 2.75
CA GLY A 98 -5.81 -8.31 2.41
C GLY A 98 -5.21 -9.65 1.97
N GLU A 99 -5.74 -10.76 2.45
CA GLU A 99 -5.29 -12.11 2.07
C GLU A 99 -5.40 -12.36 0.56
N LEU A 100 -6.44 -11.82 -0.06
CA LEU A 100 -6.80 -12.01 -1.47
C LEU A 100 -6.35 -10.85 -2.38
N ASP A 101 -5.46 -9.97 -1.90
CA ASP A 101 -4.99 -8.82 -2.66
C ASP A 101 -4.41 -9.25 -4.01
N GLU A 102 -5.02 -8.76 -5.08
CA GLU A 102 -4.65 -9.07 -6.47
C GLU A 102 -3.38 -8.36 -6.95
N TYR A 103 -2.95 -7.30 -6.24
CA TYR A 103 -1.76 -6.53 -6.59
C TYR A 103 -0.54 -6.85 -5.75
N GLY A 104 -0.72 -7.52 -4.62
CA GLY A 104 0.41 -7.83 -3.73
C GLY A 104 0.16 -9.04 -2.84
N SER A 105 1.18 -9.86 -2.64
CA SER A 105 1.11 -10.98 -1.71
C SER A 105 1.37 -10.55 -0.26
N ALA A 106 1.12 -11.46 0.68
CA ALA A 106 1.48 -11.27 2.10
C ALA A 106 3.00 -11.06 2.32
N ALA A 107 3.83 -11.22 1.30
CA ALA A 107 5.25 -10.92 1.39
C ALA A 107 5.51 -9.40 1.59
N HIS A 108 4.62 -8.53 1.08
CA HIS A 108 4.77 -7.09 1.25
C HIS A 108 4.69 -6.64 2.71
N PRO A 109 3.60 -6.92 3.46
CA PRO A 109 3.53 -6.54 4.86
C PRO A 109 4.54 -7.31 5.72
N ARG A 110 4.94 -8.53 5.36
CA ARG A 110 6.01 -9.25 6.04
C ARG A 110 7.35 -8.55 5.91
N LEU A 111 7.73 -8.11 4.70
CA LEU A 111 8.96 -7.33 4.49
C LEU A 111 8.94 -6.03 5.31
N ILE A 112 7.79 -5.34 5.39
CA ILE A 112 7.64 -4.17 6.26
C ILE A 112 7.90 -4.58 7.71
N GLY A 113 7.29 -5.67 8.17
CA GLY A 113 7.46 -6.17 9.54
C GLY A 113 8.89 -6.61 9.89
N GLU A 114 9.61 -7.13 8.91
CA GLU A 114 10.98 -7.61 9.09
C GLU A 114 12.01 -6.48 9.14
N LEU A 115 11.78 -5.40 8.39
CA LEU A 115 12.81 -4.38 8.16
C LEU A 115 12.54 -3.06 8.89
N VAL A 116 11.32 -2.77 9.32
CA VAL A 116 11.03 -1.50 9.98
C VAL A 116 11.83 -1.38 11.30
N GLY A 117 12.39 -0.18 11.55
CA GLY A 117 13.24 0.06 12.71
C GLY A 117 12.50 0.30 14.02
N GLY A 118 11.18 0.53 13.98
CA GLY A 118 10.33 0.73 15.15
C GLY A 118 9.47 -0.50 15.48
N PRO A 119 8.64 -0.42 16.53
CA PRO A 119 7.69 -1.47 16.87
C PRO A 119 6.70 -1.68 15.73
N VAL A 120 6.37 -2.94 15.39
CA VAL A 120 5.51 -3.25 14.26
C VAL A 120 4.47 -4.32 14.57
N SER A 121 3.26 -4.11 14.07
CA SER A 121 2.20 -5.12 14.01
C SER A 121 1.84 -5.38 12.54
N VAL A 122 1.96 -6.63 12.12
CA VAL A 122 1.56 -7.09 10.78
C VAL A 122 0.27 -7.88 10.89
N GLN A 123 -0.76 -7.50 10.15
CA GLN A 123 -2.06 -8.17 10.21
C GLN A 123 -2.58 -8.44 8.81
N ILE A 124 -2.84 -9.71 8.52
CA ILE A 124 -3.49 -10.15 7.29
C ILE A 124 -4.99 -10.29 7.55
N LEU A 125 -5.79 -9.63 6.72
CA LEU A 125 -7.25 -9.67 6.81
C LEU A 125 -7.78 -10.78 5.92
N ALA A 126 -8.34 -11.81 6.54
CA ALA A 126 -8.90 -12.96 5.84
C ALA A 126 -10.06 -12.52 4.92
N GLY A 127 -10.05 -13.02 3.69
CA GLY A 127 -11.07 -12.76 2.69
C GLY A 127 -11.09 -11.34 2.11
N ALA A 128 -10.20 -10.43 2.53
CA ALA A 128 -10.09 -9.09 1.97
C ALA A 128 -9.14 -9.05 0.77
N GLY A 129 -9.47 -8.21 -0.22
CA GLY A 129 -8.64 -7.90 -1.39
C GLY A 129 -7.75 -6.67 -1.16
N HIS A 130 -7.52 -5.90 -2.25
CA HIS A 130 -6.62 -4.71 -2.23
C HIS A 130 -7.18 -3.51 -1.48
N VAL A 131 -8.48 -3.46 -1.22
CA VAL A 131 -9.13 -2.27 -0.61
C VAL A 131 -9.84 -2.66 0.69
N PRO A 132 -9.14 -3.23 1.69
CA PRO A 132 -9.76 -3.74 2.92
C PRO A 132 -10.63 -2.72 3.64
N GLN A 133 -10.26 -1.44 3.60
CA GLN A 133 -11.02 -0.35 4.22
C GLN A 133 -12.39 -0.09 3.56
N ARG A 134 -12.65 -0.65 2.37
CA ARG A 134 -13.95 -0.63 1.70
C ARG A 134 -14.68 -1.96 1.81
N GLU A 135 -13.94 -3.04 1.87
CA GLU A 135 -14.46 -4.41 1.89
C GLU A 135 -14.85 -4.84 3.31
N GLN A 136 -14.08 -4.43 4.31
CA GLN A 136 -14.25 -4.75 5.73
C GLN A 136 -14.03 -3.49 6.61
N PRO A 137 -14.82 -2.41 6.42
CA PRO A 137 -14.56 -1.10 7.03
C PRO A 137 -14.53 -1.16 8.55
N ASP A 138 -15.46 -1.86 9.19
CA ASP A 138 -15.54 -1.93 10.65
C ASP A 138 -14.34 -2.63 11.28
N ASP A 139 -13.85 -3.72 10.65
CA ASP A 139 -12.66 -4.43 11.13
C ASP A 139 -11.39 -3.58 10.98
N VAL A 140 -11.25 -2.88 9.85
CA VAL A 140 -10.11 -1.97 9.63
C VAL A 140 -10.13 -0.81 10.62
N VAL A 141 -11.28 -0.16 10.81
CA VAL A 141 -11.42 0.96 11.77
C VAL A 141 -11.11 0.50 13.19
N ARG A 142 -11.62 -0.66 13.62
CA ARG A 142 -11.34 -1.22 14.94
C ARG A 142 -9.84 -1.46 15.14
N ARG A 143 -9.16 -2.13 14.20
CA ARG A 143 -7.71 -2.43 14.27
C ARG A 143 -6.85 -1.16 14.33
N VAL A 144 -7.20 -0.17 13.51
CA VAL A 144 -6.50 1.13 13.53
C VAL A 144 -6.73 1.86 14.85
N ALA A 145 -7.97 1.88 15.37
CA ALA A 145 -8.27 2.51 16.64
C ALA A 145 -7.55 1.83 17.81
N GLU A 146 -7.55 0.50 17.86
CA GLU A 146 -6.81 -0.28 18.86
C GLU A 146 -5.30 0.02 18.81
N PHE A 147 -4.72 0.06 17.61
CA PHE A 147 -3.32 0.38 17.42
C PHE A 147 -2.96 1.80 17.90
N LEU A 148 -3.79 2.80 17.56
CA LEU A 148 -3.55 4.19 17.93
C LEU A 148 -3.80 4.46 19.42
N ALA A 149 -4.64 3.65 20.09
CA ALA A 149 -4.90 3.75 21.53
C ALA A 149 -3.85 3.02 22.38
N ALA A 150 -3.05 2.14 21.77
CA ALA A 150 -2.00 1.43 22.50
C ALA A 150 -0.93 2.42 23.01
N PRO A 151 -0.48 2.30 24.27
CA PRO A 151 0.60 3.13 24.77
C PRO A 151 1.85 2.89 23.92
N ALA A 152 2.59 3.97 23.63
CA ALA A 152 3.87 3.84 22.96
C ALA A 152 4.77 2.89 23.77
N PRO A 153 5.43 1.91 23.14
CA PRO A 153 6.41 1.09 23.84
C PRO A 153 7.49 2.02 24.42
N GLY A 154 7.71 1.90 25.72
CA GLY A 154 8.68 2.70 26.47
C GLY A 154 10.13 2.43 26.05
#